data_37917b7bf6f2a25cac25ca4abf86d191
#
_entry.id   37917b7bf6f2a25cac25ca4abf86d191
#
_cell.length_a   1.000
_cell.length_b   1.000
_cell.length_c   1.000
_cell.angle_alpha   90.00
_cell.angle_beta   90.00
_cell.angle_gamma   90.00
#
_symmetry.space_group_name_H-M   'P 1'
#
loop_
_entity.id
_entity.type
_entity.pdbx_description
1 polymer ?
#
loop_
_entity_poly.entity_id
_entity_poly.type
_entity_poly.pdbx_seq_one_letter_code
_entity_poly.pdbx_strand_id
1 'polypeptide(L)'
;MKSKNAGLYIHIPFCRSKCPYCDFYSLRLDESAANVYTDTLIHRIPALAAKYNITADTVYIGGGTPSALGAERLGRIIGAAREFSAPRCETTVEINPFDAAKKNLDFALLREAGVNRISMGMQSANDGERRALGRLSGRDDVSLAVKRAQDAGIDNISLDLMLAVPGQTVDSLKDSIAFCADAGVRHVSAYILKIEEGTRFYEKRGELTLPDEDATCELYLAACEELEKRGFMQYEISNFAEPGYESRHNLKYWDCDEYLGIGPAAHSFIDGRRFFFPRDIESFIAGCEPTDDGEGGSFEEYLMLRLRLNNGLVFSEAEERFGHGAPEDIIKKCIEFSKAGLTVCDNSRIALTRQGFLVSNAVISELI
;
A
#
# COMPACT_ATOMS: atom_id res chain seq x y z
N MET A 1 21.68 12.73 19.95
CA MET A 1 21.37 12.97 18.51
C MET A 1 19.87 13.18 18.41
N LYS A 2 19.38 14.05 17.52
CA LYS A 2 17.93 14.12 17.25
C LYS A 2 17.47 12.78 16.69
N SER A 3 16.28 12.33 17.09
CA SER A 3 15.66 11.15 16.49
C SER A 3 15.34 11.43 15.00
N LYS A 4 15.33 10.39 14.18
CA LYS A 4 15.02 10.46 12.75
C LYS A 4 13.53 10.30 12.53
N ASN A 5 12.95 11.11 11.67
CA ASN A 5 11.58 10.88 11.23
C ASN A 5 11.57 9.75 10.20
N ALA A 6 10.90 8.65 10.52
CA ALA A 6 10.80 7.48 9.64
C ALA A 6 9.39 6.91 9.64
N GLY A 7 9.03 6.18 8.58
CA GLY A 7 7.82 5.35 8.59
C GLY A 7 8.03 4.10 9.44
N LEU A 8 6.99 3.64 10.15
CA LEU A 8 7.01 2.35 10.83
C LEU A 8 5.99 1.43 10.16
N TYR A 9 6.46 0.37 9.51
CA TYR A 9 5.62 -0.69 8.96
C TYR A 9 5.59 -1.89 9.89
N ILE A 10 4.41 -2.37 10.25
CA ILE A 10 4.22 -3.55 11.11
C ILE A 10 3.48 -4.62 10.31
N HIS A 11 4.16 -5.73 10.04
CA HIS A 11 3.59 -6.83 9.29
C HIS A 11 2.81 -7.77 10.19
N ILE A 12 1.54 -8.02 9.87
CA ILE A 12 0.69 -9.01 10.53
C ILE A 12 0.48 -10.18 9.58
N PRO A 13 1.13 -11.33 9.81
CA PRO A 13 1.12 -12.45 8.86
C PRO A 13 -0.09 -13.37 9.00
N PHE A 14 -1.24 -12.90 9.47
CA PHE A 14 -2.40 -13.76 9.68
C PHE A 14 -3.56 -13.41 8.75
N CYS A 15 -4.18 -14.45 8.19
CA CYS A 15 -5.42 -14.36 7.43
C CYS A 15 -6.40 -15.44 7.89
N ARG A 16 -7.71 -15.16 7.90
CA ARG A 16 -8.74 -16.19 8.10
C ARG A 16 -8.80 -17.13 6.90
N SER A 17 -8.64 -16.59 5.70
CA SER A 17 -8.58 -17.34 4.45
C SER A 17 -7.63 -16.60 3.50
N LYS A 18 -6.74 -17.34 2.85
CA LYS A 18 -5.82 -16.78 1.85
C LYS A 18 -6.55 -16.65 0.51
N CYS A 19 -6.58 -15.44 -0.04
CA CYS A 19 -7.13 -15.18 -1.36
C CYS A 19 -6.32 -15.91 -2.45
N PRO A 20 -6.95 -16.42 -3.52
CA PRO A 20 -6.27 -17.22 -4.52
C PRO A 20 -5.22 -16.47 -5.35
N TYR A 21 -5.27 -15.14 -5.38
CA TYR A 21 -4.33 -14.27 -6.10
C TYR A 21 -3.20 -13.73 -5.22
N CYS A 22 -3.28 -13.85 -3.88
CA CYS A 22 -2.42 -13.14 -2.95
C CYS A 22 -1.07 -13.86 -2.76
N ASP A 23 0.04 -13.16 -2.99
CA ASP A 23 1.41 -13.62 -2.78
C ASP A 23 2.02 -13.13 -1.47
N PHE A 24 1.33 -12.24 -0.73
CA PHE A 24 1.82 -11.75 0.55
C PHE A 24 2.07 -12.89 1.53
N TYR A 25 3.15 -12.76 2.30
CA TYR A 25 3.44 -13.69 3.37
C TYR A 25 2.32 -13.68 4.39
N SER A 26 1.58 -14.76 4.46
CA SER A 26 0.47 -14.91 5.41
C SER A 26 0.23 -16.37 5.74
N LEU A 27 -0.19 -16.59 6.98
CA LEU A 27 -0.53 -17.88 7.57
C LEU A 27 -2.01 -17.88 7.94
N ARG A 28 -2.58 -19.08 8.07
CA ARG A 28 -3.92 -19.19 8.63
C ARG A 28 -3.90 -18.73 10.08
N LEU A 29 -4.88 -17.92 10.49
CA LEU A 29 -5.01 -17.46 11.86
C LEU A 29 -5.12 -18.65 12.82
N ASP A 30 -4.20 -18.70 13.78
CA ASP A 30 -4.21 -19.52 14.98
C ASP A 30 -4.17 -18.59 16.19
N GLU A 31 -5.10 -18.76 17.13
CA GLU A 31 -5.26 -17.83 18.26
C GLU A 31 -4.07 -17.87 19.22
N SER A 32 -3.44 -19.05 19.41
CA SER A 32 -2.27 -19.19 20.28
C SER A 32 -1.06 -18.52 19.65
N ALA A 33 -0.79 -18.78 18.35
CA ALA A 33 0.28 -18.13 17.60
C ALA A 33 0.09 -16.61 17.52
N ALA A 34 -1.15 -16.15 17.34
CA ALA A 34 -1.49 -14.74 17.32
C ALA A 34 -1.18 -14.02 18.65
N ASN A 35 -1.45 -14.68 19.79
CA ASN A 35 -1.10 -14.14 21.12
C ASN A 35 0.41 -14.02 21.28
N VAL A 36 1.16 -15.09 21.02
CA VAL A 36 2.62 -15.09 21.14
C VAL A 36 3.24 -14.05 20.22
N TYR A 37 2.76 -13.95 18.97
CA TYR A 37 3.23 -12.98 18.01
C TYR A 37 2.93 -11.53 18.44
N THR A 38 1.74 -11.28 18.98
CA THR A 38 1.36 -9.96 19.51
C THR A 38 2.29 -9.56 20.64
N ASP A 39 2.55 -10.45 21.60
CA ASP A 39 3.46 -10.19 22.72
C ASP A 39 4.89 -9.95 22.22
N THR A 40 5.34 -10.71 21.21
CA THR A 40 6.64 -10.50 20.56
C THR A 40 6.74 -9.10 19.94
N LEU A 41 5.71 -8.65 19.20
CA LEU A 41 5.69 -7.31 18.59
C LEU A 41 5.76 -6.20 19.63
N ILE A 42 4.99 -6.32 20.73
CA ILE A 42 4.98 -5.33 21.81
C ILE A 42 6.38 -5.13 22.43
N HIS A 43 7.18 -6.18 22.49
CA HIS A 43 8.57 -6.09 22.96
C HIS A 43 9.55 -5.65 21.88
N ARG A 44 9.37 -6.11 20.64
CA ARG A 44 10.33 -5.81 19.56
C ARG A 44 10.18 -4.40 18.99
N ILE A 45 8.97 -3.84 18.94
CA ILE A 45 8.73 -2.49 18.41
C ILE A 45 9.59 -1.45 19.18
N PRO A 46 9.50 -1.32 20.52
CA PRO A 46 10.32 -0.37 21.25
C PRO A 46 11.82 -0.62 21.07
N ALA A 47 12.24 -1.87 21.15
CA ALA A 47 13.65 -2.24 21.03
C ALA A 47 14.26 -1.83 19.69
N LEU A 48 13.54 -2.08 18.58
CA LEU A 48 14.00 -1.74 17.24
C LEU A 48 13.90 -0.22 16.98
N ALA A 49 12.83 0.45 17.42
CA ALA A 49 12.71 1.90 17.32
C ALA A 49 13.85 2.62 18.04
N ALA A 50 14.23 2.16 19.24
CA ALA A 50 15.36 2.69 19.98
C ALA A 50 16.71 2.35 19.30
N LYS A 51 16.90 1.10 18.82
CA LYS A 51 18.11 0.67 18.11
C LYS A 51 18.43 1.58 16.92
N TYR A 52 17.42 1.93 16.13
CA TYR A 52 17.57 2.77 14.94
C TYR A 52 17.33 4.26 15.20
N ASN A 53 17.06 4.66 16.47
CA ASN A 53 16.83 6.03 16.91
C ASN A 53 15.77 6.76 16.06
N ILE A 54 14.61 6.14 15.87
CA ILE A 54 13.53 6.68 15.04
C ILE A 54 12.41 7.33 15.89
N THR A 55 11.76 8.33 15.29
CA THR A 55 10.43 8.81 15.66
C THR A 55 9.50 8.57 14.48
N ALA A 56 8.46 7.78 14.68
CA ALA A 56 7.53 7.43 13.59
C ALA A 56 6.58 8.59 13.28
N ASP A 57 6.64 9.14 12.09
CA ASP A 57 5.67 10.12 11.58
C ASP A 57 4.51 9.45 10.84
N THR A 58 4.68 8.17 10.47
CA THR A 58 3.64 7.27 10.00
C THR A 58 3.80 5.88 10.62
N VAL A 59 2.69 5.24 11.00
CA VAL A 59 2.60 3.83 11.40
C VAL A 59 1.64 3.13 10.46
N TYR A 60 2.07 2.07 9.80
CA TYR A 60 1.23 1.28 8.90
C TYR A 60 1.22 -0.18 9.33
N ILE A 61 0.04 -0.68 9.67
CA ILE A 61 -0.15 -2.07 10.09
C ILE A 61 -0.86 -2.81 8.96
N GLY A 62 -0.10 -3.66 8.26
CA GLY A 62 -0.53 -4.34 7.05
C GLY A 62 -0.06 -5.79 6.95
N GLY A 63 -0.11 -6.33 5.73
CA GLY A 63 0.45 -7.62 5.36
C GLY A 63 -0.57 -8.70 5.02
N GLY A 64 -0.90 -9.60 5.92
CA GLY A 64 -1.97 -10.58 5.74
C GLY A 64 -3.34 -9.91 5.90
N THR A 65 -3.88 -9.93 7.10
CA THR A 65 -5.15 -9.28 7.45
C THR A 65 -5.07 -8.84 8.91
N PRO A 66 -4.58 -7.63 9.20
CA PRO A 66 -4.44 -7.16 10.59
C PRO A 66 -5.73 -7.24 11.40
N SER A 67 -6.87 -6.92 10.80
CA SER A 67 -8.18 -7.00 11.46
C SER A 67 -8.55 -8.40 11.96
N ALA A 68 -7.92 -9.44 11.44
CA ALA A 68 -8.13 -10.81 11.92
C ALA A 68 -7.65 -11.01 13.36
N LEU A 69 -6.70 -10.20 13.86
CA LEU A 69 -6.23 -10.22 15.25
C LEU A 69 -7.28 -9.70 16.25
N GLY A 70 -8.25 -8.90 15.79
CA GLY A 70 -9.19 -8.19 16.64
C GLY A 70 -8.64 -6.88 17.21
N ALA A 71 -9.56 -6.01 17.65
CA ALA A 71 -9.21 -4.66 18.07
C ALA A 71 -8.34 -4.59 19.32
N GLU A 72 -8.50 -5.53 20.27
CA GLU A 72 -7.70 -5.58 21.50
C GLU A 72 -6.20 -5.80 21.22
N ARG A 73 -5.85 -6.82 20.42
CA ARG A 73 -4.45 -7.10 20.08
C ARG A 73 -3.86 -5.96 19.23
N LEU A 74 -4.64 -5.45 18.26
CA LEU A 74 -4.21 -4.28 17.46
C LEU A 74 -3.97 -3.07 18.35
N GLY A 75 -4.86 -2.79 19.31
CA GLY A 75 -4.70 -1.69 20.26
C GLY A 75 -3.41 -1.79 21.08
N ARG A 76 -3.03 -2.99 21.53
CA ARG A 76 -1.77 -3.24 22.25
C ARG A 76 -0.55 -2.99 21.34
N ILE A 77 -0.58 -3.46 20.09
CA ILE A 77 0.50 -3.25 19.12
C ILE A 77 0.65 -1.75 18.82
N ILE A 78 -0.46 -1.05 18.57
CA ILE A 78 -0.47 0.39 18.30
C ILE A 78 0.04 1.17 19.53
N GLY A 79 -0.34 0.75 20.73
CA GLY A 79 0.15 1.33 21.98
C GLY A 79 1.67 1.30 22.06
N ALA A 80 2.30 0.16 21.74
CA ALA A 80 3.75 0.02 21.72
C ALA A 80 4.44 0.91 20.65
N ALA A 81 3.80 1.08 19.49
CA ALA A 81 4.31 1.97 18.44
C ALA A 81 4.15 3.46 18.80
N ARG A 82 3.08 3.80 19.53
CA ARG A 82 2.73 5.18 19.86
C ARG A 82 3.77 5.87 20.75
N GLU A 83 4.50 5.13 21.56
CA GLU A 83 5.57 5.67 22.42
C GLU A 83 6.69 6.33 21.59
N PHE A 84 6.85 5.90 20.34
CA PHE A 84 7.86 6.39 19.39
C PHE A 84 7.25 7.22 18.26
N SER A 85 5.98 7.57 18.35
CA SER A 85 5.26 8.29 17.29
C SER A 85 5.28 9.80 17.51
N ALA A 86 5.39 10.54 16.39
CA ALA A 86 5.26 11.99 16.39
C ALA A 86 3.82 12.42 16.72
N PRO A 87 3.59 13.65 17.21
CA PRO A 87 2.27 14.13 17.64
C PRO A 87 1.16 14.07 16.57
N ARG A 88 1.52 14.11 15.28
CA ARG A 88 0.59 14.04 14.14
C ARG A 88 0.88 12.83 13.25
N CYS A 89 1.21 11.71 13.88
CA CYS A 89 1.48 10.46 13.19
C CYS A 89 0.24 9.98 12.43
N GLU A 90 0.40 9.62 11.15
CA GLU A 90 -0.62 8.87 10.43
C GLU A 90 -0.54 7.41 10.88
N THR A 91 -1.61 6.89 11.46
CA THR A 91 -1.70 5.50 11.92
C THR A 91 -2.75 4.78 11.11
N THR A 92 -2.28 3.94 10.17
CA THR A 92 -3.11 3.16 9.25
C THR A 92 -3.21 1.71 9.70
N VAL A 93 -4.40 1.12 9.58
CA VAL A 93 -4.63 -0.32 9.75
C VAL A 93 -5.37 -0.86 8.53
N GLU A 94 -4.87 -1.97 7.97
CA GLU A 94 -5.59 -2.72 6.95
C GLU A 94 -6.70 -3.56 7.57
N ILE A 95 -7.89 -3.45 6.99
CA ILE A 95 -9.10 -4.11 7.50
C ILE A 95 -9.76 -4.93 6.39
N ASN A 96 -10.09 -6.17 6.71
CA ASN A 96 -10.98 -6.95 5.86
C ASN A 96 -12.44 -6.61 6.23
N PRO A 97 -13.29 -6.20 5.27
CA PRO A 97 -14.70 -5.92 5.52
C PRO A 97 -15.45 -7.06 6.23
N PHE A 98 -15.07 -8.32 5.99
CA PHE A 98 -15.64 -9.48 6.69
C PHE A 98 -15.42 -9.41 8.22
N ASP A 99 -14.22 -9.04 8.67
CA ASP A 99 -13.93 -8.92 10.10
C ASP A 99 -14.73 -7.77 10.72
N ALA A 100 -14.82 -6.66 9.99
CA ALA A 100 -15.60 -5.50 10.43
C ALA A 100 -17.09 -5.82 10.55
N ALA A 101 -17.69 -6.44 9.52
CA ALA A 101 -19.13 -6.67 9.46
C ALA A 101 -19.59 -7.93 10.21
N LYS A 102 -18.86 -9.05 10.06
CA LYS A 102 -19.28 -10.37 10.57
C LYS A 102 -18.60 -10.76 11.89
N LYS A 103 -17.47 -10.16 12.25
CA LYS A 103 -16.73 -10.42 13.49
C LYS A 103 -16.80 -9.26 14.48
N ASN A 104 -17.58 -8.25 14.14
CA ASN A 104 -17.86 -7.10 15.01
C ASN A 104 -16.61 -6.38 15.53
N LEU A 105 -15.64 -6.11 14.63
CA LEU A 105 -14.43 -5.38 14.95
C LEU A 105 -14.78 -4.04 15.65
N ASP A 106 -14.15 -3.76 16.77
CA ASP A 106 -14.41 -2.54 17.55
C ASP A 106 -13.57 -1.38 17.01
N PHE A 107 -14.22 -0.51 16.20
CA PHE A 107 -13.57 0.69 15.65
C PHE A 107 -13.36 1.79 16.69
N ALA A 108 -14.18 1.87 17.73
CA ALA A 108 -13.99 2.84 18.80
C ALA A 108 -12.69 2.56 19.56
N LEU A 109 -12.44 1.29 19.90
CA LEU A 109 -11.20 0.88 20.52
C LEU A 109 -9.98 1.15 19.62
N LEU A 110 -10.09 0.92 18.31
CA LEU A 110 -9.01 1.26 17.35
C LEU A 110 -8.77 2.77 17.30
N ARG A 111 -9.83 3.58 17.31
CA ARG A 111 -9.74 5.04 17.31
C ARG A 111 -9.08 5.56 18.60
N GLU A 112 -9.43 5.02 19.75
CA GLU A 112 -8.83 5.34 21.05
C GLU A 112 -7.34 4.96 21.10
N ALA A 113 -6.97 3.82 20.49
CA ALA A 113 -5.58 3.41 20.35
C ALA A 113 -4.75 4.37 19.48
N GLY A 114 -5.41 5.16 18.62
CA GLY A 114 -4.76 6.17 17.79
C GLY A 114 -4.88 5.96 16.28
N VAL A 115 -5.65 4.96 15.82
CA VAL A 115 -5.94 4.77 14.39
C VAL A 115 -6.65 6.01 13.85
N ASN A 116 -6.13 6.59 12.79
CA ASN A 116 -6.72 7.75 12.12
C ASN A 116 -6.86 7.56 10.61
N ARG A 117 -6.38 6.43 10.07
CA ARG A 117 -6.57 6.01 8.69
C ARG A 117 -6.87 4.51 8.61
N ILE A 118 -7.73 4.10 7.69
CA ILE A 118 -8.07 2.70 7.43
C ILE A 118 -7.92 2.42 5.93
N SER A 119 -7.36 1.24 5.58
CA SER A 119 -7.42 0.68 4.23
C SER A 119 -8.25 -0.58 4.23
N MET A 120 -9.26 -0.68 3.37
CA MET A 120 -10.18 -1.82 3.30
C MET A 120 -10.15 -2.48 1.91
N GLY A 121 -9.81 -3.75 1.87
CA GLY A 121 -9.83 -4.53 0.64
C GLY A 121 -11.26 -4.85 0.17
N MET A 122 -11.87 -3.99 -0.63
CA MET A 122 -13.16 -4.24 -1.29
C MET A 122 -13.00 -5.09 -2.56
N GLN A 123 -12.05 -4.74 -3.39
CA GLN A 123 -11.64 -5.31 -4.67
C GLN A 123 -12.62 -5.04 -5.81
N SER A 124 -13.92 -5.13 -5.60
CA SER A 124 -14.99 -4.81 -6.54
C SER A 124 -16.31 -4.62 -5.80
N ALA A 125 -17.22 -3.82 -6.32
CA ALA A 125 -18.61 -3.77 -5.88
C ALA A 125 -19.47 -4.87 -6.53
N ASN A 126 -18.98 -5.57 -7.56
CA ASN A 126 -19.69 -6.64 -8.24
C ASN A 126 -19.48 -7.99 -7.52
N ASP A 127 -20.58 -8.67 -7.18
CA ASP A 127 -20.54 -9.95 -6.46
C ASP A 127 -19.90 -11.09 -7.27
N GLY A 128 -20.05 -11.06 -8.61
CA GLY A 128 -19.41 -12.04 -9.50
C GLY A 128 -17.89 -11.95 -9.45
N GLU A 129 -17.37 -10.73 -9.59
CA GLU A 129 -15.95 -10.43 -9.53
C GLU A 129 -15.36 -10.76 -8.15
N ARG A 130 -16.06 -10.40 -7.06
CA ARG A 130 -15.62 -10.77 -5.69
C ARG A 130 -15.57 -12.27 -5.47
N ARG A 131 -16.57 -13.02 -5.96
CA ARG A 131 -16.56 -14.49 -5.87
C ARG A 131 -15.39 -15.08 -6.66
N ALA A 132 -15.10 -14.56 -7.86
CA ALA A 132 -13.94 -14.99 -8.65
C ALA A 132 -12.63 -14.75 -7.89
N LEU A 133 -12.52 -13.65 -7.14
CA LEU A 133 -11.39 -13.31 -6.28
C LEU A 133 -11.39 -14.06 -4.93
N GLY A 134 -12.36 -14.93 -4.65
CA GLY A 134 -12.46 -15.68 -3.41
C GLY A 134 -12.78 -14.80 -2.18
N ARG A 135 -13.42 -13.64 -2.38
CA ARG A 135 -13.80 -12.75 -1.27
C ARG A 135 -15.03 -13.27 -0.53
N LEU A 136 -14.98 -13.23 0.81
CA LEU A 136 -16.04 -13.68 1.69
C LEU A 136 -17.07 -12.60 2.03
N SER A 137 -16.69 -11.32 1.90
CA SER A 137 -17.54 -10.17 2.18
C SER A 137 -18.37 -9.79 0.96
N GLY A 138 -19.62 -9.39 1.17
CA GLY A 138 -20.47 -8.80 0.14
C GLY A 138 -20.35 -7.27 0.09
N ARG A 139 -21.03 -6.64 -0.88
CA ARG A 139 -21.14 -5.19 -1.01
C ARG A 139 -21.67 -4.51 0.27
N ASP A 140 -22.71 -5.11 0.87
CA ASP A 140 -23.33 -4.60 2.10
C ASP A 140 -22.37 -4.69 3.30
N ASP A 141 -21.49 -5.69 3.35
CA ASP A 141 -20.48 -5.82 4.39
C ASP A 141 -19.45 -4.67 4.30
N VAL A 142 -19.09 -4.25 3.09
CA VAL A 142 -18.20 -3.10 2.88
C VAL A 142 -18.89 -1.81 3.33
N SER A 143 -20.15 -1.59 2.91
CA SER A 143 -20.94 -0.42 3.34
C SER A 143 -21.04 -0.34 4.85
N LEU A 144 -21.35 -1.47 5.51
CA LEU A 144 -21.46 -1.53 6.96
C LEU A 144 -20.11 -1.26 7.64
N ALA A 145 -19.00 -1.79 7.10
CA ALA A 145 -17.67 -1.58 7.63
C ALA A 145 -17.24 -0.10 7.55
N VAL A 146 -17.46 0.55 6.39
CA VAL A 146 -17.18 1.97 6.19
C VAL A 146 -18.00 2.81 7.17
N LYS A 147 -19.33 2.58 7.22
CA LYS A 147 -20.20 3.31 8.13
C LYS A 147 -19.76 3.18 9.59
N ARG A 148 -19.42 2.00 10.06
CA ARG A 148 -18.96 1.77 11.45
C ARG A 148 -17.65 2.48 11.76
N ALA A 149 -16.73 2.56 10.79
CA ALA A 149 -15.49 3.31 10.95
C ALA A 149 -15.78 4.82 11.08
N GLN A 150 -16.65 5.35 10.20
CA GLN A 150 -17.10 6.77 10.24
C GLN A 150 -17.83 7.08 11.54
N ASP A 151 -18.76 6.22 12.00
CA ASP A 151 -19.49 6.38 13.26
C ASP A 151 -18.53 6.41 14.48
N ALA A 152 -17.36 5.78 14.39
CA ALA A 152 -16.29 5.82 15.39
C ALA A 152 -15.33 7.03 15.23
N GLY A 153 -15.57 7.92 14.26
CA GLY A 153 -14.77 9.12 14.01
C GLY A 153 -13.47 8.84 13.22
N ILE A 154 -13.45 7.79 12.39
CA ILE A 154 -12.36 7.52 11.46
C ILE A 154 -12.88 7.79 10.04
N ASP A 155 -12.64 9.01 9.53
CA ASP A 155 -13.13 9.47 8.22
C ASP A 155 -12.11 9.29 7.08
N ASN A 156 -10.81 9.14 7.41
CA ASN A 156 -9.78 8.84 6.43
C ASN A 156 -9.81 7.34 6.09
N ILE A 157 -10.63 6.99 5.12
CA ILE A 157 -10.85 5.60 4.69
C ILE A 157 -10.43 5.45 3.24
N SER A 158 -9.64 4.41 2.96
CA SER A 158 -9.33 3.91 1.63
C SER A 158 -10.15 2.67 1.33
N LEU A 159 -10.67 2.55 0.11
CA LEU A 159 -11.14 1.30 -0.46
C LEU A 159 -10.20 0.83 -1.57
N ASP A 160 -9.78 -0.43 -1.50
CA ASP A 160 -8.91 -1.01 -2.51
C ASP A 160 -9.78 -1.69 -3.58
N LEU A 161 -9.53 -1.35 -4.84
CA LEU A 161 -10.09 -1.94 -6.04
C LEU A 161 -9.03 -2.78 -6.77
N MET A 162 -9.47 -3.86 -7.39
CA MET A 162 -8.64 -4.60 -8.35
C MET A 162 -9.17 -4.41 -9.77
N LEU A 163 -8.26 -4.10 -10.66
CA LEU A 163 -8.50 -3.95 -12.09
C LEU A 163 -8.11 -5.23 -12.82
N ALA A 164 -8.71 -5.46 -13.97
CA ALA A 164 -8.47 -6.62 -14.82
C ALA A 164 -8.73 -7.98 -14.12
N VAL A 165 -9.74 -8.02 -13.24
CA VAL A 165 -10.17 -9.27 -12.61
C VAL A 165 -11.06 -10.10 -13.56
N PRO A 166 -11.19 -11.42 -13.33
CA PRO A 166 -12.03 -12.25 -14.19
C PRO A 166 -13.46 -11.73 -14.33
N GLY A 167 -13.89 -11.52 -15.56
CA GLY A 167 -15.25 -11.07 -15.91
C GLY A 167 -15.51 -9.56 -15.72
N GLN A 168 -14.50 -8.77 -15.35
CA GLN A 168 -14.64 -7.32 -15.18
C GLN A 168 -14.87 -6.63 -16.53
N THR A 169 -15.75 -5.64 -16.51
CA THR A 169 -16.02 -4.72 -17.61
C THR A 169 -15.82 -3.29 -17.17
N VAL A 170 -15.72 -2.35 -18.13
CA VAL A 170 -15.63 -0.93 -17.84
C VAL A 170 -16.86 -0.46 -17.04
N ASP A 171 -18.04 -0.97 -17.32
CA ASP A 171 -19.26 -0.60 -16.61
C ASP A 171 -19.25 -1.11 -15.16
N SER A 172 -18.87 -2.37 -14.91
CA SER A 172 -18.77 -2.91 -13.55
C SER A 172 -17.68 -2.22 -12.72
N LEU A 173 -16.59 -1.78 -13.38
CA LEU A 173 -15.57 -0.95 -12.75
C LEU A 173 -16.11 0.43 -12.35
N LYS A 174 -16.84 1.11 -13.26
CA LYS A 174 -17.47 2.39 -12.96
C LYS A 174 -18.47 2.28 -11.81
N ASP A 175 -19.24 1.19 -11.74
CA ASP A 175 -20.14 0.92 -10.60
C ASP A 175 -19.35 0.74 -9.28
N SER A 176 -18.18 0.12 -9.34
CA SER A 176 -17.31 -0.04 -8.16
C SER A 176 -16.74 1.30 -7.71
N ILE A 177 -16.35 2.16 -8.63
CA ILE A 177 -15.85 3.51 -8.33
C ILE A 177 -17.00 4.39 -7.80
N ALA A 178 -18.20 4.29 -8.39
CA ALA A 178 -19.40 4.97 -7.89
C ALA A 178 -19.69 4.59 -6.44
N PHE A 179 -19.61 3.30 -6.13
CA PHE A 179 -19.79 2.80 -4.77
C PHE A 179 -18.77 3.43 -3.79
N CYS A 180 -17.49 3.56 -4.17
CA CYS A 180 -16.48 4.21 -3.33
C CYS A 180 -16.88 5.67 -3.00
N ALA A 181 -17.28 6.43 -4.00
CA ALA A 181 -17.70 7.81 -3.83
C ALA A 181 -18.97 7.92 -2.96
N ASP A 182 -19.97 7.09 -3.23
CA ASP A 182 -21.25 7.08 -2.48
C ASP A 182 -21.05 6.65 -1.02
N ALA A 183 -20.06 5.81 -0.73
CA ALA A 183 -19.69 5.43 0.63
C ALA A 183 -18.95 6.54 1.39
N GLY A 184 -18.58 7.65 0.73
CA GLY A 184 -17.93 8.81 1.34
C GLY A 184 -16.50 8.55 1.80
N VAL A 185 -15.79 7.64 1.13
CA VAL A 185 -14.36 7.43 1.41
C VAL A 185 -13.51 8.55 0.80
N ARG A 186 -12.29 8.73 1.28
CA ARG A 186 -11.39 9.82 0.89
C ARG A 186 -10.26 9.38 -0.03
N HIS A 187 -10.10 8.07 -0.19
CA HIS A 187 -8.99 7.48 -0.91
C HIS A 187 -9.44 6.19 -1.60
N VAL A 188 -8.90 5.93 -2.78
CA VAL A 188 -9.11 4.68 -3.52
C VAL A 188 -7.79 4.18 -4.05
N SER A 189 -7.46 2.91 -3.76
CA SER A 189 -6.36 2.21 -4.41
C SER A 189 -6.92 1.38 -5.57
N ALA A 190 -6.33 1.47 -6.76
CA ALA A 190 -6.77 0.74 -7.95
C ALA A 190 -5.60 -0.03 -8.56
N TYR A 191 -5.46 -1.30 -8.18
CA TYR A 191 -4.34 -2.16 -8.57
C TYR A 191 -4.73 -3.07 -9.73
N ILE A 192 -3.92 -3.12 -10.79
CA ILE A 192 -4.06 -4.14 -11.84
C ILE A 192 -3.71 -5.50 -11.23
N LEU A 193 -4.60 -6.49 -11.41
CA LEU A 193 -4.37 -7.87 -10.98
C LEU A 193 -3.15 -8.44 -11.70
N LYS A 194 -2.16 -8.86 -10.93
CA LYS A 194 -1.00 -9.57 -11.41
C LYS A 194 -1.03 -11.01 -10.92
N ILE A 195 -0.75 -11.94 -11.80
CA ILE A 195 -0.71 -13.37 -11.49
C ILE A 195 0.72 -13.72 -11.07
N GLU A 196 0.94 -13.81 -9.76
CA GLU A 196 2.25 -14.10 -9.19
C GLU A 196 2.46 -15.61 -9.00
N GLU A 197 3.69 -16.06 -9.25
CA GLU A 197 4.10 -17.44 -9.03
C GLU A 197 3.91 -17.85 -7.56
N GLY A 198 3.51 -19.11 -7.33
CA GLY A 198 3.19 -19.60 -5.98
C GLY A 198 1.77 -19.27 -5.49
N THR A 199 0.96 -18.58 -6.29
CA THR A 199 -0.46 -18.35 -5.99
C THR A 199 -1.36 -19.38 -6.65
N ARG A 200 -2.56 -19.60 -6.08
CA ARG A 200 -3.54 -20.51 -6.71
C ARG A 200 -3.99 -20.02 -8.10
N PHE A 201 -4.00 -18.70 -8.31
CA PHE A 201 -4.29 -18.14 -9.63
C PHE A 201 -3.21 -18.49 -10.65
N TYR A 202 -1.94 -18.50 -10.24
CA TYR A 202 -0.86 -18.96 -11.11
C TYR A 202 -1.00 -20.45 -11.49
N GLU A 203 -1.34 -21.31 -10.53
CA GLU A 203 -1.59 -22.74 -10.78
C GLU A 203 -2.74 -22.95 -11.77
N LYS A 204 -3.78 -22.11 -11.71
CA LYS A 204 -5.00 -22.18 -12.51
C LYS A 204 -5.06 -21.17 -13.65
N ARG A 205 -3.94 -20.52 -14.01
CA ARG A 205 -3.94 -19.43 -14.98
C ARG A 205 -4.54 -19.78 -16.34
N GLY A 206 -4.46 -21.04 -16.76
CA GLY A 206 -5.08 -21.53 -17.99
C GLY A 206 -6.61 -21.70 -17.93
N GLU A 207 -7.19 -21.64 -16.71
CA GLU A 207 -8.65 -21.75 -16.49
C GLU A 207 -9.29 -20.35 -16.28
N LEU A 208 -8.47 -19.31 -16.05
CA LEU A 208 -8.96 -17.96 -15.78
C LEU A 208 -9.28 -17.22 -17.09
N THR A 209 -10.47 -16.67 -17.16
CA THR A 209 -10.84 -15.74 -18.23
C THR A 209 -10.52 -14.32 -17.80
N LEU A 210 -9.29 -13.87 -18.09
CA LEU A 210 -8.81 -12.52 -17.77
C LEU A 210 -8.97 -11.61 -19.01
N PRO A 211 -9.14 -10.28 -18.80
CA PRO A 211 -8.95 -9.29 -19.85
C PRO A 211 -7.55 -9.44 -20.49
N ASP A 212 -7.46 -9.22 -21.80
CA ASP A 212 -6.18 -9.12 -22.48
C ASP A 212 -5.46 -7.78 -22.14
N GLU A 213 -4.27 -7.57 -22.72
CA GLU A 213 -3.48 -6.37 -22.44
C GLU A 213 -4.20 -5.09 -22.84
N ASP A 214 -4.86 -5.06 -24.01
CA ASP A 214 -5.60 -3.88 -24.48
C ASP A 214 -6.79 -3.57 -23.58
N ALA A 215 -7.58 -4.58 -23.23
CA ALA A 215 -8.70 -4.42 -22.27
C ALA A 215 -8.21 -4.02 -20.87
N THR A 216 -7.05 -4.50 -20.43
CA THR A 216 -6.44 -4.11 -19.16
C THR A 216 -6.04 -2.62 -19.18
N CYS A 217 -5.44 -2.16 -20.29
CA CYS A 217 -5.12 -0.74 -20.48
C CYS A 217 -6.39 0.12 -20.51
N GLU A 218 -7.44 -0.32 -21.20
CA GLU A 218 -8.73 0.39 -21.22
C GLU A 218 -9.33 0.51 -19.81
N LEU A 219 -9.35 -0.58 -19.03
CA LEU A 219 -9.82 -0.57 -17.65
C LEU A 219 -9.04 0.40 -16.78
N TYR A 220 -7.70 0.43 -16.89
CA TYR A 220 -6.88 1.36 -16.12
C TYR A 220 -7.16 2.82 -16.48
N LEU A 221 -7.23 3.15 -17.76
CA LEU A 221 -7.53 4.52 -18.20
C LEU A 221 -8.95 4.95 -17.80
N ALA A 222 -9.92 4.05 -17.93
CA ALA A 222 -11.30 4.29 -17.48
C ALA A 222 -11.36 4.51 -15.95
N ALA A 223 -10.57 3.77 -15.16
CA ALA A 223 -10.46 3.98 -13.72
C ALA A 223 -9.92 5.39 -13.40
N CYS A 224 -8.83 5.79 -14.06
CA CYS A 224 -8.25 7.12 -13.87
C CYS A 224 -9.26 8.24 -14.15
N GLU A 225 -9.96 8.15 -15.30
CA GLU A 225 -10.95 9.15 -15.69
C GLU A 225 -12.15 9.21 -14.74
N GLU A 226 -12.68 8.05 -14.37
CA GLU A 226 -13.89 7.98 -13.54
C GLU A 226 -13.60 8.41 -12.10
N LEU A 227 -12.44 8.05 -11.54
CA LEU A 227 -12.00 8.48 -10.21
C LEU A 227 -11.83 10.00 -10.15
N GLU A 228 -11.18 10.61 -11.15
CA GLU A 228 -11.03 12.08 -11.20
C GLU A 228 -12.36 12.81 -11.34
N LYS A 229 -13.29 12.32 -12.16
CA LYS A 229 -14.64 12.89 -12.27
C LYS A 229 -15.37 12.93 -10.93
N ARG A 230 -14.98 12.05 -10.00
CA ARG A 230 -15.56 11.95 -8.64
C ARG A 230 -14.71 12.64 -7.56
N GLY A 231 -13.64 13.35 -7.96
CA GLY A 231 -12.81 14.14 -7.06
C GLY A 231 -11.63 13.40 -6.45
N PHE A 232 -11.38 12.14 -6.82
CA PHE A 232 -10.19 11.40 -6.42
C PHE A 232 -9.06 11.68 -7.41
N MET A 233 -8.12 12.53 -7.02
CA MET A 233 -6.98 12.87 -7.87
C MET A 233 -5.92 11.78 -7.82
N GLN A 234 -5.44 11.35 -8.98
CA GLN A 234 -4.31 10.42 -9.03
C GLN A 234 -3.06 11.11 -8.48
N TYR A 235 -2.38 10.52 -7.50
CA TYR A 235 -1.11 11.05 -6.99
C TYR A 235 0.08 10.12 -7.25
N GLU A 236 -0.18 8.82 -7.47
CA GLU A 236 0.80 7.84 -7.95
C GLU A 236 0.12 6.78 -8.83
N ILE A 237 0.89 5.85 -9.36
CA ILE A 237 0.47 4.90 -10.40
C ILE A 237 -0.82 4.14 -10.09
N SER A 238 -1.08 3.81 -8.80
CA SER A 238 -2.22 2.99 -8.37
C SER A 238 -3.14 3.65 -7.34
N ASN A 239 -2.78 4.84 -6.83
CA ASN A 239 -3.53 5.46 -5.74
C ASN A 239 -4.10 6.83 -6.10
N PHE A 240 -5.33 7.04 -5.64
CA PHE A 240 -6.16 8.21 -5.90
C PHE A 240 -6.76 8.72 -4.59
N ALA A 241 -6.76 10.02 -4.38
CA ALA A 241 -7.26 10.61 -3.14
C ALA A 241 -7.96 11.96 -3.39
N GLU A 242 -8.86 12.33 -2.49
CA GLU A 242 -9.20 13.73 -2.31
C GLU A 242 -7.95 14.49 -1.84
N PRO A 243 -7.72 15.74 -2.28
CA PRO A 243 -6.54 16.51 -1.88
C PRO A 243 -6.35 16.56 -0.35
N GLY A 244 -5.15 16.15 0.12
CA GLY A 244 -4.79 16.08 1.53
C GLY A 244 -5.10 14.73 2.22
N TYR A 245 -5.60 13.74 1.47
CA TYR A 245 -5.85 12.38 1.97
C TYR A 245 -4.96 11.32 1.32
N GLU A 246 -3.89 11.73 0.66
CA GLU A 246 -2.86 10.84 0.14
C GLU A 246 -2.25 10.02 1.28
N SER A 247 -1.94 8.74 1.05
CA SER A 247 -1.29 7.89 2.05
C SER A 247 0.13 8.36 2.31
N ARG A 248 0.36 9.01 3.46
CA ARG A 248 1.68 9.53 3.83
C ARG A 248 2.71 8.42 3.99
N HIS A 249 2.27 7.24 4.45
CA HIS A 249 3.17 6.10 4.59
C HIS A 249 3.61 5.57 3.22
N ASN A 250 2.69 5.42 2.25
CA ASN A 250 3.04 4.96 0.91
C ASN A 250 3.94 5.95 0.17
N LEU A 251 3.70 7.25 0.36
CA LEU A 251 4.56 8.29 -0.23
C LEU A 251 6.02 8.16 0.22
N LYS A 252 6.30 7.74 1.48
CA LYS A 252 7.68 7.52 1.92
C LYS A 252 8.44 6.50 1.06
N TYR A 253 7.77 5.47 0.58
CA TYR A 253 8.40 4.51 -0.32
C TYR A 253 8.78 5.16 -1.66
N TRP A 254 7.85 5.94 -2.23
CA TRP A 254 8.06 6.63 -3.49
C TRP A 254 9.05 7.80 -3.40
N ASP A 255 9.11 8.46 -2.26
CA ASP A 255 10.07 9.53 -1.95
C ASP A 255 11.44 8.99 -1.54
N CYS A 256 11.61 7.66 -1.51
CA CYS A 256 12.83 7.00 -1.02
C CYS A 256 13.23 7.51 0.38
N ASP A 257 12.22 7.72 1.24
CA ASP A 257 12.40 8.11 2.64
C ASP A 257 12.65 6.92 3.54
N GLU A 258 13.20 7.18 4.71
CA GLU A 258 13.48 6.13 5.70
C GLU A 258 12.21 5.51 6.26
N TYR A 259 12.21 4.19 6.39
CA TYR A 259 11.18 3.41 7.07
C TYR A 259 11.74 2.16 7.71
N LEU A 260 11.19 1.77 8.85
CA LEU A 260 11.51 0.55 9.58
C LEU A 260 10.35 -0.44 9.45
N GLY A 261 10.61 -1.60 8.88
CA GLY A 261 9.68 -2.71 8.85
C GLY A 261 9.91 -3.67 10.02
N ILE A 262 8.85 -4.07 10.70
CA ILE A 262 8.87 -5.00 11.83
C ILE A 262 7.90 -6.14 11.57
N GLY A 263 8.39 -7.36 11.65
CA GLY A 263 7.62 -8.59 11.40
C GLY A 263 8.20 -9.40 10.24
N PRO A 264 7.81 -10.68 10.11
CA PRO A 264 8.31 -11.54 9.05
C PRO A 264 7.92 -10.97 7.68
N ALA A 265 8.84 -11.04 6.71
CA ALA A 265 8.73 -10.43 5.38
C ALA A 265 8.71 -8.88 5.35
N ALA A 266 8.85 -8.19 6.46
CA ALA A 266 8.92 -6.74 6.49
C ALA A 266 10.30 -6.25 6.03
N HIS A 267 10.31 -5.31 5.07
CA HIS A 267 11.51 -4.64 4.57
C HIS A 267 11.71 -3.30 5.28
N SER A 268 12.93 -2.81 5.27
CA SER A 268 13.34 -1.54 5.86
C SER A 268 14.33 -0.82 4.95
N PHE A 269 14.33 0.52 5.07
CA PHE A 269 15.36 1.38 4.50
C PHE A 269 15.75 2.43 5.54
N ILE A 270 16.93 2.30 6.15
CA ILE A 270 17.46 3.17 7.21
C ILE A 270 18.94 3.39 6.98
N ASP A 271 19.42 4.63 7.13
CA ASP A 271 20.85 5.00 7.00
C ASP A 271 21.48 4.56 5.67
N GLY A 272 20.72 4.65 4.57
CA GLY A 272 21.20 4.22 3.25
C GLY A 272 21.36 2.70 3.10
N ARG A 273 20.83 1.90 4.03
CA ARG A 273 20.87 0.44 3.99
C ARG A 273 19.47 -0.14 3.88
N ARG A 274 19.33 -1.17 3.05
CA ARG A 274 18.14 -2.00 2.95
C ARG A 274 18.35 -3.29 3.73
N PHE A 275 17.33 -3.72 4.45
CA PHE A 275 17.33 -4.98 5.16
C PHE A 275 15.89 -5.47 5.35
N PHE A 276 15.71 -6.75 5.62
CA PHE A 276 14.39 -7.35 5.80
C PHE A 276 14.40 -8.46 6.85
N PHE A 277 13.25 -8.74 7.43
CA PHE A 277 13.06 -9.95 8.21
C PHE A 277 12.67 -11.11 7.29
N PRO A 278 13.24 -12.33 7.49
CA PRO A 278 12.84 -13.50 6.71
C PRO A 278 11.34 -13.78 6.74
N ARG A 279 10.83 -14.45 5.70
CA ARG A 279 9.42 -14.88 5.61
C ARG A 279 9.18 -16.10 6.53
N ASP A 280 9.44 -15.93 7.82
CA ASP A 280 9.40 -16.99 8.83
C ASP A 280 8.99 -16.40 10.20
N ILE A 281 7.75 -16.72 10.63
CA ILE A 281 7.22 -16.23 11.89
C ILE A 281 7.92 -16.84 13.11
N GLU A 282 8.36 -18.11 13.01
CA GLU A 282 9.01 -18.79 14.13
C GLU A 282 10.39 -18.17 14.41
N SER A 283 11.18 -17.93 13.38
CA SER A 283 12.45 -17.21 13.48
C SER A 283 12.25 -15.79 14.04
N PHE A 284 11.20 -15.09 13.60
CA PHE A 284 10.90 -13.76 14.11
C PHE A 284 10.55 -13.78 15.61
N ILE A 285 9.72 -14.72 16.05
CA ILE A 285 9.37 -14.91 17.47
C ILE A 285 10.60 -15.31 18.29
N ALA A 286 11.49 -16.13 17.75
CA ALA A 286 12.74 -16.52 18.38
C ALA A 286 13.78 -15.38 18.45
N GLY A 287 13.49 -14.22 17.89
CA GLY A 287 14.36 -13.04 18.00
C GLY A 287 15.41 -12.88 16.91
N CYS A 288 15.19 -13.45 15.71
CA CYS A 288 16.14 -13.29 14.61
C CYS A 288 16.44 -11.80 14.32
N GLU A 289 17.69 -11.52 13.95
CA GLU A 289 18.06 -10.23 13.41
C GLU A 289 17.62 -10.12 11.94
N PRO A 290 17.41 -8.91 11.43
CA PRO A 290 17.10 -8.72 10.02
C PRO A 290 18.30 -9.09 9.13
N THR A 291 18.01 -9.54 7.92
CA THR A 291 18.99 -9.84 6.88
C THR A 291 19.32 -8.56 6.11
N ASP A 292 20.59 -8.28 5.94
CA ASP A 292 21.07 -7.15 5.12
C ASP A 292 20.75 -7.39 3.64
N ASP A 293 20.23 -6.36 2.95
CA ASP A 293 19.83 -6.37 1.54
C ASP A 293 20.63 -5.34 0.71
N GLY A 294 21.72 -4.85 1.26
CA GLY A 294 22.64 -3.96 0.57
C GLY A 294 22.42 -2.47 0.78
N GLU A 295 23.08 -1.68 -0.06
CA GLU A 295 22.94 -0.23 -0.09
C GLU A 295 21.68 0.18 -0.86
N GLY A 296 21.06 1.30 -0.45
CA GLY A 296 19.92 1.90 -1.12
C GLY A 296 20.02 3.42 -1.10
N GLY A 297 19.05 4.07 -1.75
CA GLY A 297 18.96 5.52 -1.79
C GLY A 297 19.88 6.18 -2.82
N SER A 298 20.35 5.43 -3.85
CA SER A 298 21.07 6.02 -4.98
C SER A 298 20.17 6.95 -5.80
N PHE A 299 20.76 7.78 -6.66
CA PHE A 299 20.00 8.64 -7.56
C PHE A 299 19.11 7.83 -8.52
N GLU A 300 19.61 6.72 -9.05
CA GLU A 300 18.88 5.83 -9.96
C GLU A 300 17.66 5.21 -9.25
N GLU A 301 17.84 4.77 -8.01
CA GLU A 301 16.73 4.24 -7.21
C GLU A 301 15.69 5.33 -6.90
N TYR A 302 16.14 6.53 -6.52
CA TYR A 302 15.28 7.68 -6.30
C TYR A 302 14.50 8.03 -7.57
N LEU A 303 15.16 8.11 -8.71
CA LEU A 303 14.52 8.35 -10.01
C LEU A 303 13.46 7.29 -10.32
N MET A 304 13.82 6.00 -10.16
CA MET A 304 12.89 4.88 -10.38
C MET A 304 11.62 4.99 -9.53
N LEU A 305 11.76 5.36 -8.26
CA LEU A 305 10.64 5.49 -7.33
C LEU A 305 9.81 6.75 -7.63
N ARG A 306 10.46 7.88 -7.85
CA ARG A 306 9.80 9.16 -8.16
C ARG A 306 8.99 9.11 -9.46
N LEU A 307 9.44 8.37 -10.46
CA LEU A 307 8.69 8.18 -11.70
C LEU A 307 7.38 7.38 -11.52
N ARG A 308 7.12 6.83 -10.35
CA ARG A 308 5.81 6.26 -9.99
C ARG A 308 4.81 7.30 -9.48
N LEU A 309 5.26 8.51 -9.16
CA LEU A 309 4.43 9.64 -8.74
C LEU A 309 4.01 10.51 -9.93
N ASN A 310 2.83 11.10 -9.85
CA ASN A 310 2.38 12.09 -10.85
C ASN A 310 3.30 13.31 -10.94
N ASN A 311 3.91 13.70 -9.82
CA ASN A 311 4.88 14.78 -9.80
C ASN A 311 6.21 14.38 -10.44
N GLY A 312 6.53 13.09 -10.44
CA GLY A 312 7.78 12.58 -10.99
C GLY A 312 9.01 13.02 -10.20
N LEU A 313 10.15 13.07 -10.88
CA LEU A 313 11.40 13.63 -10.37
C LEU A 313 11.39 15.15 -10.48
N VAL A 314 11.30 15.85 -9.36
CA VAL A 314 11.42 17.31 -9.28
C VAL A 314 12.90 17.68 -9.15
N PHE A 315 13.42 18.52 -10.04
CA PHE A 315 14.85 18.80 -10.13
C PHE A 315 15.42 19.49 -8.89
N SER A 316 14.66 20.41 -8.28
CA SER A 316 15.10 21.08 -7.04
C SER A 316 15.20 20.13 -5.85
N GLU A 317 14.31 19.15 -5.75
CA GLU A 317 14.36 18.12 -4.69
C GLU A 317 15.55 17.17 -4.91
N ALA A 318 15.82 16.80 -6.17
CA ALA A 318 16.97 15.98 -6.51
C ALA A 318 18.30 16.74 -6.25
N GLU A 319 18.36 18.02 -6.59
CA GLU A 319 19.53 18.86 -6.32
C GLU A 319 19.80 19.02 -4.81
N GLU A 320 18.76 19.21 -4.02
CA GLU A 320 18.88 19.28 -2.56
C GLU A 320 19.42 17.97 -1.97
N ARG A 321 18.95 16.83 -2.50
CA ARG A 321 19.27 15.50 -1.96
C ARG A 321 20.63 14.96 -2.43
N PHE A 322 20.97 15.18 -3.72
CA PHE A 322 22.15 14.57 -4.37
C PHE A 322 23.21 15.59 -4.81
N GLY A 323 22.92 16.89 -4.70
CA GLY A 323 23.81 17.95 -5.16
C GLY A 323 23.77 18.21 -6.68
N HIS A 324 22.89 17.53 -7.39
CA HIS A 324 22.64 17.70 -8.83
C HIS A 324 21.20 17.33 -9.21
N GLY A 325 20.68 17.92 -10.27
CA GLY A 325 19.41 17.52 -10.88
C GLY A 325 19.56 16.30 -11.79
N ALA A 326 18.61 16.09 -12.70
CA ALA A 326 18.67 14.98 -13.64
C ALA A 326 19.86 15.16 -14.63
N PRO A 327 20.66 14.10 -14.87
CA PRO A 327 21.69 14.10 -15.91
C PRO A 327 21.14 14.42 -17.31
N GLU A 328 21.97 15.05 -18.15
CA GLU A 328 21.55 15.47 -19.50
C GLU A 328 21.08 14.33 -20.40
N ASP A 329 21.67 13.15 -20.28
CA ASP A 329 21.30 11.97 -21.06
C ASP A 329 19.91 11.45 -20.65
N ILE A 330 19.55 11.48 -19.36
CA ILE A 330 18.20 11.16 -18.87
C ILE A 330 17.18 12.17 -19.43
N ILE A 331 17.52 13.48 -19.40
CA ILE A 331 16.66 14.51 -19.96
C ILE A 331 16.44 14.29 -21.46
N LYS A 332 17.49 13.97 -22.23
CA LYS A 332 17.39 13.69 -23.67
C LYS A 332 16.48 12.49 -23.95
N LYS A 333 16.65 11.37 -23.24
CA LYS A 333 15.80 10.19 -23.36
C LYS A 333 14.34 10.52 -23.02
N CYS A 334 14.13 11.28 -21.94
CA CYS A 334 12.78 11.70 -21.52
C CYS A 334 12.09 12.56 -22.59
N ILE A 335 12.82 13.49 -23.25
CA ILE A 335 12.31 14.29 -24.37
C ILE A 335 11.91 13.39 -25.55
N GLU A 336 12.64 12.32 -25.84
CA GLU A 336 12.24 11.37 -26.88
C GLU A 336 10.94 10.63 -26.52
N PHE A 337 10.80 10.19 -25.28
CA PHE A 337 9.55 9.56 -24.80
C PHE A 337 8.36 10.54 -24.75
N SER A 338 8.61 11.84 -24.55
CA SER A 338 7.54 12.84 -24.60
C SER A 338 6.96 13.03 -26.00
N LYS A 339 7.71 12.79 -27.06
CA LYS A 339 7.20 12.78 -28.44
C LYS A 339 6.19 11.66 -28.68
N ALA A 340 6.34 10.55 -27.91
CA ALA A 340 5.39 9.44 -27.91
C ALA A 340 4.24 9.60 -26.88
N GLY A 341 4.20 10.72 -26.16
CA GLY A 341 3.17 10.99 -25.16
C GLY A 341 3.33 10.21 -23.86
N LEU A 342 4.51 9.61 -23.60
CA LEU A 342 4.74 8.75 -22.43
C LEU A 342 5.29 9.51 -21.22
N THR A 343 5.97 10.62 -21.45
CA THR A 343 6.58 11.44 -20.39
C THR A 343 6.23 12.90 -20.53
N VAL A 344 6.37 13.63 -19.44
CA VAL A 344 6.43 15.10 -19.38
C VAL A 344 7.84 15.46 -18.94
N CYS A 345 8.52 16.31 -19.71
CA CYS A 345 9.82 16.85 -19.37
C CYS A 345 9.77 18.37 -19.57
N ASP A 346 9.90 19.10 -18.49
CA ASP A 346 9.99 20.57 -18.50
C ASP A 346 11.21 21.05 -17.71
N ASN A 347 11.34 22.36 -17.47
CA ASN A 347 12.48 22.94 -16.77
C ASN A 347 12.51 22.61 -15.26
N SER A 348 11.49 21.96 -14.71
CA SER A 348 11.35 21.71 -13.29
C SER A 348 11.32 20.23 -12.93
N ARG A 349 10.90 19.35 -13.84
CA ARG A 349 10.68 17.95 -13.55
C ARG A 349 10.66 17.03 -14.77
N ILE A 350 10.78 15.73 -14.46
CA ILE A 350 10.47 14.60 -15.35
C ILE A 350 9.36 13.77 -14.69
N ALA A 351 8.26 13.50 -15.41
CA ALA A 351 7.17 12.67 -14.93
C ALA A 351 6.64 11.74 -16.03
N LEU A 352 6.01 10.64 -15.65
CA LEU A 352 5.24 9.81 -16.58
C LEU A 352 3.83 10.42 -16.77
N THR A 353 3.31 10.26 -17.97
CA THR A 353 1.88 10.49 -18.26
C THR A 353 1.07 9.26 -17.82
N ARG A 354 -0.26 9.31 -17.86
CA ARG A 354 -1.10 8.12 -17.66
C ARG A 354 -0.80 6.99 -18.65
N GLN A 355 -0.51 7.33 -19.92
CA GLN A 355 -0.06 6.36 -20.90
C GLN A 355 1.33 5.83 -20.56
N GLY A 356 2.23 6.68 -20.05
CA GLY A 356 3.53 6.29 -19.55
C GLY A 356 3.45 5.33 -18.36
N PHE A 357 2.46 5.47 -17.47
CA PHE A 357 2.26 4.53 -16.36
C PHE A 357 1.95 3.11 -16.83
N LEU A 358 1.21 2.93 -17.93
CA LEU A 358 0.92 1.60 -18.49
C LEU A 358 2.18 0.85 -18.92
N VAL A 359 3.21 1.56 -19.36
CA VAL A 359 4.50 1.02 -19.81
C VAL A 359 5.66 1.46 -18.91
N SER A 360 5.36 1.81 -17.66
CA SER A 360 6.32 2.44 -16.73
C SER A 360 7.61 1.67 -16.56
N ASN A 361 7.54 0.32 -16.46
CA ASN A 361 8.73 -0.51 -16.29
C ASN A 361 9.68 -0.38 -17.49
N ALA A 362 9.15 -0.38 -18.72
CA ALA A 362 9.96 -0.23 -19.93
C ALA A 362 10.59 1.16 -20.00
N VAL A 363 9.80 2.22 -19.78
CA VAL A 363 10.32 3.60 -19.80
C VAL A 363 11.37 3.83 -18.72
N ILE A 364 11.12 3.37 -17.49
CA ILE A 364 12.06 3.51 -16.37
C ILE A 364 13.35 2.76 -16.65
N SER A 365 13.29 1.51 -17.16
CA SER A 365 14.50 0.73 -17.50
C SER A 365 15.37 1.38 -18.58
N GLU A 366 14.77 2.15 -19.47
CA GLU A 366 15.53 2.89 -20.49
C GLU A 366 16.13 4.20 -19.95
N LEU A 367 15.54 4.77 -18.88
CA LEU A 367 16.03 6.00 -18.27
C LEU A 367 17.20 5.77 -17.31
N ILE A 368 17.24 4.61 -16.66
CA ILE A 368 18.28 4.19 -15.71
C ILE A 368 19.35 3.37 -16.46
#